data_2fc8e04152c695e092187c93c097b07c
#
_entry.id   2fc8e04152c695e092187c93c097b07c
#
_cell.length_a   1.000
_cell.length_b   1.000
_cell.length_c   1.000
_cell.angle_alpha   90.00
_cell.angle_beta   90.00
_cell.angle_gamma   90.00
#
_symmetry.space_group_name_H-M   'P 1'
#
loop_
_entity.id
_entity.type
_entity.pdbx_description
1 polymer ?
#
loop_
_entity_poly.entity_id
_entity_poly.type
_entity_poly.pdbx_seq_one_letter_code
_entity_poly.pdbx_strand_id
1 'polypeptide(L)'
;ILVFDLPDLPQQGGHHIRVFDNKSIDNDTDNFAPEGNIVGEVPRGTGIIIMANSDVEIFNNVMSGNGTVNLSIVSYGDETEDPNYYPHPKNIQVHGNTYGPSGFDPDLDTGDLAKALYDISGGNMPDIFWDGIVPFSQIILGQPDEEKLVIDEDNASFLTIKPIKYM
;
A
#
# COMPACT_ATOMS: atom_id res chain seq x y z
N ILE A 1 -9.83 -0.40 4.32
CA ILE A 1 -9.44 0.89 4.96
C ILE A 1 -8.48 1.59 4.03
N LEU A 2 -8.76 2.86 3.70
CA LEU A 2 -7.92 3.68 2.83
C LEU A 2 -7.29 4.81 3.64
N VAL A 3 -5.96 4.90 3.59
CA VAL A 3 -5.16 6.00 4.16
C VAL A 3 -4.30 6.54 3.02
N PHE A 4 -4.68 7.69 2.48
CA PHE A 4 -3.97 8.24 1.33
C PHE A 4 -3.95 9.77 1.34
N ASP A 5 -2.95 10.31 0.66
CA ASP A 5 -2.79 11.72 0.36
C ASP A 5 -2.80 11.93 -1.16
N LEU A 6 -3.26 13.08 -1.61
CA LEU A 6 -3.41 13.41 -3.03
C LEU A 6 -2.78 14.76 -3.35
N PRO A 7 -2.30 14.96 -4.59
CA PRO A 7 -1.83 16.27 -5.05
C PRO A 7 -2.97 17.29 -5.14
N ASP A 8 -2.61 18.55 -5.28
CA ASP A 8 -3.50 19.69 -5.51
C ASP A 8 -4.59 19.92 -4.44
N LEU A 9 -4.41 19.33 -3.26
CA LEU A 9 -5.29 19.58 -2.13
C LEU A 9 -4.85 20.83 -1.34
N PRO A 10 -5.78 21.59 -0.73
CA PRO A 10 -5.44 22.72 0.13
C PRO A 10 -4.60 22.35 1.35
N GLN A 11 -4.70 21.09 1.79
CA GLN A 11 -3.89 20.50 2.84
C GLN A 11 -3.38 19.15 2.35
N GLN A 12 -2.09 18.97 2.40
CA GLN A 12 -1.38 17.77 1.97
C GLN A 12 -0.39 17.31 3.05
N GLY A 13 0.29 16.20 2.78
CA GLY A 13 1.28 15.66 3.70
C GLY A 13 0.63 14.95 4.87
N GLY A 14 -0.32 14.05 4.60
CA GLY A 14 -0.93 13.20 5.62
C GLY A 14 0.13 12.46 6.45
N HIS A 15 0.08 12.62 7.79
CA HIS A 15 1.10 12.08 8.68
C HIS A 15 0.59 11.84 10.11
N HIS A 16 1.39 11.11 10.92
CA HIS A 16 1.08 10.74 12.30
C HIS A 16 -0.24 9.97 12.45
N ILE A 17 -0.42 8.96 11.60
CA ILE A 17 -1.64 8.18 11.49
C ILE A 17 -1.47 6.85 12.20
N ARG A 18 -2.49 6.41 12.90
CA ARG A 18 -2.57 5.10 13.51
C ARG A 18 -3.78 4.33 13.01
N VAL A 19 -3.53 3.13 12.50
CA VAL A 19 -4.56 2.18 12.09
C VAL A 19 -4.46 0.97 13.01
N PHE A 20 -5.37 0.84 13.95
CA PHE A 20 -5.27 -0.20 14.99
C PHE A 20 -6.63 -0.72 15.47
N ASP A 21 -6.61 -1.93 16.00
CA ASP A 21 -7.77 -2.62 16.58
C ASP A 21 -8.97 -2.74 15.61
N ASN A 22 -8.69 -2.76 14.28
CA ASN A 22 -9.73 -2.89 13.27
C ASN A 22 -9.86 -4.35 12.82
N LYS A 23 -11.00 -4.64 12.21
CA LYS A 23 -11.24 -5.85 11.42
C LYS A 23 -11.51 -5.46 9.98
N SER A 24 -10.58 -5.79 9.09
CA SER A 24 -10.70 -5.59 7.64
C SER A 24 -10.85 -6.95 6.98
N ILE A 25 -12.09 -7.40 6.87
CA ILE A 25 -12.45 -8.78 6.54
C ILE A 25 -13.43 -8.80 5.37
N ASP A 26 -13.22 -9.74 4.43
CA ASP A 26 -14.11 -10.02 3.30
C ASP A 26 -14.45 -8.76 2.48
N ASN A 27 -13.44 -7.98 2.10
CA ASN A 27 -13.64 -6.74 1.34
C ASN A 27 -13.76 -6.99 -0.17
N ASP A 28 -14.54 -8.00 -0.58
CA ASP A 28 -14.66 -8.46 -1.96
C ASP A 28 -15.88 -7.92 -2.72
N THR A 29 -16.51 -6.87 -2.21
CA THR A 29 -17.55 -6.15 -2.95
C THR A 29 -16.93 -5.42 -4.13
N ASP A 30 -17.53 -5.54 -5.30
CA ASP A 30 -17.09 -4.81 -6.50
C ASP A 30 -17.02 -3.31 -6.22
N ASN A 31 -15.97 -2.67 -6.74
CA ASN A 31 -15.80 -1.25 -6.56
C ASN A 31 -16.90 -0.50 -7.33
N PHE A 32 -17.65 0.33 -6.63
CA PHE A 32 -18.77 1.11 -7.18
C PHE A 32 -18.51 2.62 -7.17
N ALA A 33 -17.27 3.03 -6.92
CA ALA A 33 -16.90 4.43 -6.99
C ALA A 33 -17.04 4.97 -8.42
N PRO A 34 -17.48 6.22 -8.60
CA PRO A 34 -17.62 6.81 -9.92
C PRO A 34 -16.28 6.85 -10.67
N GLU A 35 -16.33 6.66 -11.98
CA GLU A 35 -15.17 6.80 -12.87
C GLU A 35 -14.49 8.16 -12.69
N GLY A 36 -13.15 8.16 -12.68
CA GLY A 36 -12.32 9.34 -12.42
C GLY A 36 -12.14 9.69 -10.95
N ASN A 37 -12.70 8.89 -10.04
CA ASN A 37 -12.41 9.01 -8.61
C ASN A 37 -11.27 8.05 -8.25
N ILE A 38 -10.24 8.54 -7.57
CA ILE A 38 -9.08 7.73 -7.16
C ILE A 38 -9.49 6.47 -6.36
N VAL A 39 -10.58 6.53 -5.60
CA VAL A 39 -11.12 5.36 -4.89
C VAL A 39 -11.57 4.27 -5.87
N GLY A 40 -11.98 4.65 -7.08
CA GLY A 40 -12.37 3.72 -8.13
C GLY A 40 -11.22 2.84 -8.64
N GLU A 41 -9.98 3.24 -8.41
CA GLU A 41 -8.78 2.52 -8.81
C GLU A 41 -8.30 1.50 -7.75
N VAL A 42 -8.90 1.51 -6.57
CA VAL A 42 -8.57 0.56 -5.52
C VAL A 42 -9.15 -0.81 -5.86
N PRO A 43 -8.32 -1.83 -6.02
CA PRO A 43 -8.79 -3.17 -6.35
C PRO A 43 -9.74 -3.72 -5.29
N ARG A 44 -10.81 -4.36 -5.73
CA ARG A 44 -11.66 -5.20 -4.87
C ARG A 44 -10.78 -6.21 -4.11
N GLY A 45 -11.16 -6.54 -2.89
CA GLY A 45 -10.38 -7.47 -2.09
C GLY A 45 -9.09 -6.89 -1.51
N THR A 46 -8.99 -5.56 -1.41
CA THR A 46 -7.90 -4.90 -0.67
C THR A 46 -8.36 -4.60 0.75
N GLY A 47 -7.64 -5.13 1.74
CA GLY A 47 -7.97 -4.93 3.15
C GLY A 47 -7.64 -3.52 3.65
N ILE A 48 -6.36 -3.19 3.68
CA ILE A 48 -5.84 -1.86 4.05
C ILE A 48 -4.89 -1.39 2.95
N ILE A 49 -4.99 -0.12 2.57
CA ILE A 49 -4.03 0.53 1.68
C ILE A 49 -3.51 1.81 2.30
N ILE A 50 -2.19 1.97 2.29
CA ILE A 50 -1.47 3.19 2.67
C ILE A 50 -0.83 3.75 1.41
N MET A 51 -1.18 4.96 1.01
CA MET A 51 -0.65 5.61 -0.18
C MET A 51 -0.16 7.02 0.14
N ALA A 52 1.10 7.31 -0.18
CA ALA A 52 1.70 8.64 -0.09
C ALA A 52 1.59 9.34 1.29
N ASN A 53 1.48 8.58 2.37
CA ASN A 53 1.44 9.10 3.74
C ASN A 53 2.76 8.83 4.48
N SER A 54 3.02 9.60 5.52
CA SER A 54 4.18 9.45 6.38
C SER A 54 3.80 9.20 7.84
N ASP A 55 4.75 8.61 8.59
CA ASP A 55 4.59 8.37 10.04
C ASP A 55 3.29 7.59 10.33
N VAL A 56 3.13 6.44 9.65
CA VAL A 56 1.93 5.58 9.80
C VAL A 56 2.29 4.33 10.59
N GLU A 57 1.51 4.05 11.63
CA GLU A 57 1.62 2.85 12.45
C GLU A 57 0.37 1.97 12.24
N ILE A 58 0.58 0.71 11.83
CA ILE A 58 -0.50 -0.26 11.53
C ILE A 58 -0.30 -1.44 12.47
N PHE A 59 -1.18 -1.59 13.47
CA PHE A 59 -0.98 -2.61 14.50
C PHE A 59 -2.28 -3.16 15.10
N ASN A 60 -2.21 -4.38 15.61
CA ASN A 60 -3.34 -5.08 16.26
C ASN A 60 -4.59 -5.20 15.40
N ASN A 61 -4.47 -5.11 14.07
CA ASN A 61 -5.61 -5.32 13.18
C ASN A 61 -5.77 -6.81 12.85
N VAL A 62 -6.97 -7.20 12.46
CA VAL A 62 -7.27 -8.49 11.85
C VAL A 62 -7.61 -8.26 10.39
N MET A 63 -6.82 -8.83 9.49
CA MET A 63 -7.02 -8.75 8.04
C MET A 63 -7.20 -10.17 7.50
N SER A 64 -8.29 -10.44 6.80
CA SER A 64 -8.60 -11.80 6.33
C SER A 64 -9.70 -11.79 5.27
N GLY A 65 -9.72 -12.81 4.42
CA GLY A 65 -10.78 -12.96 3.41
C GLY A 65 -10.73 -11.88 2.33
N ASN A 66 -9.59 -11.24 2.13
CA ASN A 66 -9.40 -10.19 1.13
C ASN A 66 -8.87 -10.81 -0.16
N GLY A 67 -9.68 -10.86 -1.22
CA GLY A 67 -9.36 -11.59 -2.44
C GLY A 67 -8.09 -11.14 -3.14
N THR A 68 -7.70 -9.85 -3.00
CA THR A 68 -6.50 -9.30 -3.63
C THR A 68 -5.30 -9.28 -2.67
N VAL A 69 -5.37 -8.52 -1.57
CA VAL A 69 -4.24 -8.35 -0.63
C VAL A 69 -4.72 -7.86 0.73
N ASN A 70 -4.12 -8.33 1.81
CA ASN A 70 -4.46 -7.87 3.15
C ASN A 70 -3.97 -6.44 3.42
N LEU A 71 -2.72 -6.12 3.12
CA LEU A 71 -2.12 -4.79 3.30
C LEU A 71 -1.29 -4.39 2.08
N SER A 72 -1.58 -3.23 1.52
CA SER A 72 -0.81 -2.62 0.44
C SER A 72 -0.22 -1.27 0.87
N ILE A 73 1.07 -1.06 0.59
CA ILE A 73 1.80 0.18 0.86
C ILE A 73 2.37 0.65 -0.46
N VAL A 74 1.88 1.78 -0.97
CA VAL A 74 2.17 2.20 -2.35
C VAL A 74 2.40 3.69 -2.45
N SER A 75 3.16 4.07 -3.46
CA SER A 75 3.29 5.46 -3.89
C SER A 75 2.06 5.88 -4.71
N TYR A 76 1.82 7.17 -4.79
CA TYR A 76 0.89 7.72 -5.78
C TYR A 76 1.51 7.55 -7.17
N GLY A 77 0.78 6.89 -8.07
CA GLY A 77 1.33 6.43 -9.34
C GLY A 77 1.24 7.41 -10.50
N ASP A 78 0.34 8.40 -10.41
CA ASP A 78 0.11 9.34 -11.51
C ASP A 78 1.14 10.48 -11.51
N GLU A 79 1.39 11.02 -12.70
CA GLU A 79 2.19 12.24 -12.84
C GLU A 79 1.43 13.43 -12.25
N THR A 80 2.13 14.29 -11.51
CA THR A 80 1.58 15.53 -10.96
C THR A 80 2.55 16.68 -11.15
N GLU A 81 2.00 17.87 -11.43
CA GLU A 81 2.77 19.11 -11.50
C GLU A 81 2.83 19.86 -10.15
N ASP A 82 2.22 19.29 -9.09
CA ASP A 82 2.23 19.91 -7.75
C ASP A 82 3.60 19.82 -7.10
N PRO A 83 4.35 20.93 -6.97
CA PRO A 83 5.70 20.93 -6.45
C PRO A 83 5.78 20.66 -4.92
N ASN A 84 4.64 20.71 -4.23
CA ASN A 84 4.57 20.50 -2.79
C ASN A 84 4.17 19.08 -2.41
N TYR A 85 3.73 18.29 -3.38
CA TYR A 85 3.27 16.93 -3.14
C TYR A 85 4.41 15.94 -3.04
N TYR A 86 4.37 15.09 -2.02
CA TYR A 86 5.33 14.00 -1.84
C TYR A 86 4.65 12.65 -2.05
N PRO A 87 4.90 11.96 -3.17
CA PRO A 87 4.10 10.81 -3.59
C PRO A 87 4.46 9.48 -2.93
N HIS A 88 5.49 9.41 -2.09
CA HIS A 88 5.98 8.14 -1.55
C HIS A 88 5.62 7.94 -0.08
N PRO A 89 5.23 6.73 0.35
CA PRO A 89 5.09 6.43 1.77
C PRO A 89 6.47 6.43 2.44
N LYS A 90 6.55 6.93 3.67
CA LYS A 90 7.78 6.92 4.47
C LYS A 90 7.48 6.79 5.96
N ASN A 91 8.44 6.21 6.70
CA ASN A 91 8.30 5.91 8.12
C ASN A 91 7.00 5.15 8.42
N ILE A 92 6.87 3.98 7.82
CA ILE A 92 5.71 3.10 8.00
C ILE A 92 6.12 1.96 8.93
N GLN A 93 5.33 1.71 9.97
CA GLN A 93 5.56 0.63 10.92
C GLN A 93 4.37 -0.32 10.94
N VAL A 94 4.63 -1.61 10.75
CA VAL A 94 3.62 -2.66 10.71
C VAL A 94 4.00 -3.72 11.73
N HIS A 95 3.15 -3.96 12.75
CA HIS A 95 3.46 -4.93 13.78
C HIS A 95 2.22 -5.47 14.52
N GLY A 96 2.31 -6.71 14.98
CA GLY A 96 1.31 -7.32 15.86
C GLY A 96 -0.07 -7.51 15.22
N ASN A 97 -0.17 -7.51 13.89
CA ASN A 97 -1.42 -7.75 13.19
C ASN A 97 -1.66 -9.27 13.05
N THR A 98 -2.89 -9.63 12.78
CA THR A 98 -3.30 -11.01 12.47
C THR A 98 -3.72 -11.10 11.01
N TYR A 99 -3.12 -12.04 10.28
CA TYR A 99 -3.39 -12.28 8.87
C TYR A 99 -4.09 -13.62 8.68
N GLY A 100 -5.23 -13.60 8.04
CA GLY A 100 -5.92 -14.76 7.51
C GLY A 100 -5.79 -14.84 5.99
N PRO A 101 -6.48 -15.78 5.32
CA PRO A 101 -6.36 -15.96 3.88
C PRO A 101 -6.56 -14.66 3.09
N SER A 102 -5.68 -14.45 2.07
CA SER A 102 -5.80 -13.36 1.10
C SER A 102 -5.26 -13.79 -0.27
N GLY A 103 -5.47 -12.96 -1.29
CA GLY A 103 -4.89 -13.18 -2.61
C GLY A 103 -5.45 -14.35 -3.39
N PHE A 104 -6.61 -14.89 -3.01
CA PHE A 104 -7.22 -16.07 -3.63
C PHE A 104 -8.14 -15.74 -4.82
N ASP A 105 -8.52 -14.45 -4.97
CA ASP A 105 -9.36 -13.95 -6.06
C ASP A 105 -9.00 -12.48 -6.37
N PRO A 106 -7.78 -12.23 -6.90
CA PRO A 106 -7.30 -10.86 -7.14
C PRO A 106 -8.12 -10.18 -8.22
N ASP A 107 -8.43 -8.91 -7.98
CA ASP A 107 -9.15 -8.06 -8.93
C ASP A 107 -8.20 -7.58 -10.04
N LEU A 108 -8.14 -8.31 -11.14
CA LEU A 108 -7.27 -7.99 -12.26
C LEU A 108 -7.90 -7.01 -13.27
N ASP A 109 -9.14 -6.62 -13.04
CA ASP A 109 -9.91 -5.77 -13.94
C ASP A 109 -9.97 -4.30 -13.49
N THR A 110 -9.81 -4.03 -12.19
CA THR A 110 -9.85 -2.69 -11.60
C THR A 110 -8.44 -2.12 -11.42
N GLY A 111 -8.09 -1.11 -12.22
CA GLY A 111 -6.77 -0.46 -12.15
C GLY A 111 -5.58 -1.38 -12.43
N ASP A 112 -4.39 -0.81 -12.40
CA ASP A 112 -3.16 -1.54 -12.73
C ASP A 112 -2.47 -2.18 -11.51
N LEU A 113 -2.82 -1.77 -10.29
CA LEU A 113 -2.12 -2.19 -9.07
C LEU A 113 -2.19 -3.70 -8.83
N ALA A 114 -3.39 -4.27 -8.82
CA ALA A 114 -3.56 -5.70 -8.55
C ALA A 114 -2.95 -6.56 -9.65
N LYS A 115 -3.06 -6.12 -10.91
CA LYS A 115 -2.46 -6.81 -12.05
C LYS A 115 -0.93 -6.79 -11.96
N ALA A 116 -0.33 -5.63 -11.69
CA ALA A 116 1.10 -5.53 -11.50
C ALA A 116 1.60 -6.41 -10.35
N LEU A 117 0.88 -6.42 -9.23
CA LEU A 117 1.18 -7.26 -8.09
C LEU A 117 1.09 -8.76 -8.45
N TYR A 118 0.05 -9.16 -9.15
CA TYR A 118 -0.14 -10.54 -9.61
C TYR A 118 1.00 -11.00 -10.53
N ASP A 119 1.37 -10.18 -11.51
CA ASP A 119 2.45 -10.48 -12.44
C ASP A 119 3.81 -10.61 -11.72
N ILE A 120 4.10 -9.69 -10.80
CA ILE A 120 5.37 -9.67 -10.05
C ILE A 120 5.46 -10.84 -9.06
N SER A 121 4.36 -11.18 -8.42
CA SER A 121 4.29 -12.30 -7.47
C SER A 121 4.26 -13.68 -8.16
N GLY A 122 4.11 -13.71 -9.49
CA GLY A 122 3.87 -14.95 -10.24
C GLY A 122 2.56 -15.63 -9.86
N GLY A 123 1.55 -14.83 -9.47
CA GLY A 123 0.24 -15.29 -9.04
C GLY A 123 0.15 -15.72 -7.57
N ASN A 124 1.25 -15.63 -6.82
CA ASN A 124 1.26 -15.95 -5.38
C ASN A 124 1.20 -14.65 -4.57
N MET A 125 -0.01 -14.13 -4.41
CA MET A 125 -0.26 -12.85 -3.76
C MET A 125 0.22 -12.86 -2.30
N PRO A 126 0.93 -11.83 -1.82
CA PRO A 126 1.42 -11.74 -0.45
C PRO A 126 0.32 -11.25 0.50
N ASP A 127 0.55 -11.41 1.81
CA ASP A 127 -0.26 -10.73 2.84
C ASP A 127 0.02 -9.23 2.88
N ILE A 128 1.31 -8.87 2.73
CA ILE A 128 1.77 -7.49 2.74
C ILE A 128 2.54 -7.20 1.46
N PHE A 129 2.15 -6.15 0.77
CA PHE A 129 2.85 -5.66 -0.41
C PHE A 129 3.37 -4.24 -0.20
N TRP A 130 4.61 -4.00 -0.63
CA TRP A 130 5.17 -2.66 -0.79
C TRP A 130 5.73 -2.50 -2.20
N ASP A 131 5.39 -1.42 -2.89
CA ASP A 131 5.88 -1.13 -4.23
C ASP A 131 7.40 -0.84 -4.28
N GLY A 132 8.02 -0.57 -3.14
CA GLY A 132 9.46 -0.32 -3.06
C GLY A 132 9.91 0.98 -3.71
N ILE A 133 8.99 1.85 -4.12
CA ILE A 133 9.32 3.10 -4.79
C ILE A 133 9.76 4.13 -3.74
N VAL A 134 10.94 4.68 -3.97
CA VAL A 134 11.55 5.74 -3.14
C VAL A 134 12.17 6.79 -4.04
N PRO A 135 12.42 8.02 -3.57
CA PRO A 135 13.09 9.05 -4.33
C PRO A 135 14.42 8.58 -4.92
N PHE A 136 14.75 9.02 -6.12
CA PHE A 136 15.98 8.61 -6.83
C PHE A 136 17.24 8.81 -5.98
N SER A 137 17.31 9.89 -5.21
CA SER A 137 18.42 10.13 -4.27
C SER A 137 18.59 9.01 -3.25
N GLN A 138 17.50 8.41 -2.78
CA GLN A 138 17.53 7.30 -1.82
C GLN A 138 17.90 5.96 -2.46
N ILE A 139 17.69 5.80 -3.76
CA ILE A 139 18.19 4.63 -4.51
C ILE A 139 19.72 4.63 -4.50
N ILE A 140 20.35 5.80 -4.61
CA ILE A 140 21.80 5.96 -4.66
C ILE A 140 22.43 5.99 -3.28
N LEU A 141 21.88 6.79 -2.36
CA LEU A 141 22.47 7.10 -1.06
C LEU A 141 21.96 6.17 0.07
N GLY A 142 20.91 5.42 -0.20
CA GLY A 142 20.15 4.67 0.80
C GLY A 142 19.04 5.52 1.41
N GLN A 143 18.00 4.84 1.87
CA GLN A 143 16.90 5.48 2.59
C GLN A 143 17.34 5.80 4.03
N PRO A 144 17.08 7.02 4.53
CA PRO A 144 17.30 7.35 5.94
C PRO A 144 16.55 6.39 6.87
N ASP A 145 17.14 6.06 8.03
CA ASP A 145 16.54 5.08 8.95
C ASP A 145 15.15 5.53 9.43
N GLU A 146 14.96 6.82 9.62
CA GLU A 146 13.70 7.45 10.02
C GLU A 146 12.61 7.46 8.93
N GLU A 147 12.94 7.11 7.70
CA GLU A 147 11.98 7.05 6.58
C GLU A 147 11.65 5.63 6.14
N LYS A 148 12.31 4.63 6.72
CA LYS A 148 12.15 3.23 6.31
C LYS A 148 10.77 2.67 6.64
N LEU A 149 10.37 1.71 5.82
CA LEU A 149 9.33 0.74 6.16
C LEU A 149 9.92 -0.30 7.11
N VAL A 150 9.26 -0.51 8.24
CA VAL A 150 9.58 -1.56 9.21
C VAL A 150 8.40 -2.52 9.31
N ILE A 151 8.63 -3.79 9.05
CA ILE A 151 7.65 -4.87 9.21
C ILE A 151 8.17 -5.80 10.28
N ASP A 152 7.46 -5.87 11.40
CA ASP A 152 7.75 -6.74 12.55
C ASP A 152 6.55 -7.69 12.76
N GLU A 153 6.45 -8.68 11.87
CA GLU A 153 5.35 -9.65 11.82
C GLU A 153 5.87 -11.08 11.71
N ASP A 154 5.45 -11.94 12.61
CA ASP A 154 5.94 -13.32 12.68
C ASP A 154 5.39 -14.25 11.57
N ASN A 155 4.16 -13.99 11.08
CA ASN A 155 3.41 -14.93 10.25
C ASN A 155 2.77 -14.28 9.01
N ALA A 156 3.37 -13.24 8.45
CA ALA A 156 2.90 -12.60 7.23
C ALA A 156 3.88 -12.83 6.07
N SER A 157 3.36 -13.17 4.91
CA SER A 157 4.14 -13.14 3.68
C SER A 157 4.31 -11.70 3.21
N PHE A 158 5.52 -11.34 2.81
CA PHE A 158 5.88 -9.99 2.39
C PHE A 158 6.53 -9.99 1.01
N LEU A 159 6.06 -9.12 0.14
CA LEU A 159 6.67 -8.87 -1.15
C LEU A 159 6.96 -7.38 -1.33
N THR A 160 8.16 -7.08 -1.79
CA THR A 160 8.54 -5.73 -2.23
C THR A 160 9.20 -5.79 -3.60
N ILE A 161 8.92 -4.79 -4.42
CA ILE A 161 9.64 -4.54 -5.65
C ILE A 161 10.95 -3.86 -5.24
N LYS A 162 12.07 -4.56 -5.40
CA LYS A 162 13.37 -3.92 -5.16
C LYS A 162 13.60 -2.88 -6.25
N PRO A 163 13.99 -1.64 -5.89
CA PRO A 163 14.39 -0.65 -6.88
C PRO A 163 15.46 -1.26 -7.78
N ILE A 164 15.28 -1.16 -9.10
CA ILE A 164 16.29 -1.62 -10.07
C ILE A 164 17.51 -0.74 -9.85
N LYS A 165 18.59 -1.30 -9.32
CA LYS A 165 19.89 -0.64 -9.37
C LYS A 165 20.30 -0.62 -10.85
N TYR A 166 20.19 0.53 -11.48
CA TYR A 166 20.84 0.72 -12.77
C TYR A 166 22.36 0.58 -12.53
N MET A 167 22.95 -0.46 -13.14
CA MET A 167 24.39 -0.61 -13.22
C MET A 167 24.93 0.32 -14.31
#